data_442ed714a32aa1146751d1a699bd685a
#
_entry.id   442ed714a32aa1146751d1a699bd685a
#
_cell.length_a   1.000
_cell.length_b   1.000
_cell.length_c   1.000
_cell.angle_alpha   90.00
_cell.angle_beta   90.00
_cell.angle_gamma   90.00
#
_symmetry.space_group_name_H-M   'P 1'
#
loop_
_entity.id
_entity.type
_entity.pdbx_description
1 polymer ?
#
loop_
_entity_poly.entity_id
_entity_poly.type
_entity_poly.pdbx_seq_one_letter_code
_entity_poly.pdbx_strand_id
1 'polypeptide(L)'
;MVAKISVGSSLFGALSYNQNKVDEEQGKVLLSNRMFESEDGNFSIRRCMECFDMHLPADLKTEKPIIHISLNPHPDDVLSDSQLADIAKEYMDKLGYGNQPYMVYKHEDIARHHIHIVSIRVDDTGKKINDKFEHIRSKQITRELEQKYGLHPAEKKQATDRPELKKVDYRAGDVKHQLSNTVKALASSYRFQSFTEYKALLSIYNVQAEEVKGEVNGKPYNGIVYSATNDKGEKQGNPFKSSSLGKSVGYEAIQRHIKKSAKDIQDKNLKERTRRTVGAVMKSA
;
A
#
# COMPACT_ATOMS: atom_id res chain seq x y z
N MET A 1 2.49 -13.84 -1.60
CA MET A 1 1.10 -13.31 -1.74
C MET A 1 0.89 -12.15 -0.77
N VAL A 2 0.29 -11.04 -1.24
CA VAL A 2 -0.04 -9.88 -0.40
C VAL A 2 -1.55 -9.81 -0.23
N ALA A 3 -2.03 -9.85 1.01
CA ALA A 3 -3.43 -9.64 1.34
C ALA A 3 -3.67 -8.17 1.76
N LYS A 4 -4.75 -7.58 1.28
CA LYS A 4 -5.23 -6.27 1.71
C LYS A 4 -6.66 -6.40 2.18
N ILE A 5 -6.91 -6.04 3.44
CA ILE A 5 -8.22 -6.10 4.08
C ILE A 5 -8.76 -4.67 4.21
N SER A 6 -9.98 -4.46 3.80
CA SER A 6 -10.74 -3.23 3.99
C SER A 6 -12.13 -3.53 4.54
N VAL A 7 -12.69 -2.61 5.30
CA VAL A 7 -14.01 -2.74 5.92
C VAL A 7 -14.90 -1.56 5.57
N GLY A 8 -16.18 -1.81 5.36
CA GLY A 8 -17.14 -0.81 4.93
C GLY A 8 -18.57 -1.11 5.40
N SER A 9 -19.45 -0.18 5.12
CA SER A 9 -20.89 -0.29 5.40
C SER A 9 -21.72 -0.57 4.14
N SER A 10 -21.16 -0.39 2.93
CA SER A 10 -21.87 -0.56 1.66
C SER A 10 -21.58 -1.91 1.03
N LEU A 11 -22.48 -2.85 1.19
CA LEU A 11 -22.44 -4.14 0.48
C LEU A 11 -22.61 -3.93 -1.02
N PHE A 12 -23.60 -3.11 -1.42
CA PHE A 12 -23.83 -2.77 -2.83
C PHE A 12 -22.56 -2.23 -3.49
N GLY A 13 -21.87 -1.28 -2.84
CA GLY A 13 -20.62 -0.73 -3.39
C GLY A 13 -19.52 -1.78 -3.58
N ALA A 14 -19.37 -2.71 -2.63
CA ALA A 14 -18.39 -3.78 -2.73
C ALA A 14 -18.72 -4.79 -3.84
N LEU A 15 -19.99 -5.18 -3.97
CA LEU A 15 -20.44 -6.10 -5.02
C LEU A 15 -20.40 -5.45 -6.41
N SER A 16 -20.90 -4.21 -6.55
CA SER A 16 -20.94 -3.50 -7.83
C SER A 16 -19.54 -3.24 -8.38
N TYR A 17 -18.57 -2.90 -7.53
CA TYR A 17 -17.18 -2.73 -7.96
C TYR A 17 -16.62 -4.00 -8.63
N ASN A 18 -16.89 -5.16 -8.06
CA ASN A 18 -16.41 -6.42 -8.59
C ASN A 18 -17.24 -6.90 -9.80
N GLN A 19 -18.56 -6.71 -9.76
CA GLN A 19 -19.43 -7.10 -10.87
C GLN A 19 -19.17 -6.26 -12.13
N ASN A 20 -18.90 -4.97 -12.01
CA ASN A 20 -18.51 -4.13 -13.14
C ASN A 20 -17.29 -4.68 -13.87
N LYS A 21 -16.32 -5.26 -13.14
CA LYS A 21 -15.16 -5.92 -13.76
C LYS A 21 -15.53 -7.20 -14.50
N VAL A 22 -16.53 -7.93 -14.02
CA VAL A 22 -17.07 -9.11 -14.72
C VAL A 22 -17.81 -8.67 -15.98
N ASP A 23 -18.64 -7.64 -15.88
CA ASP A 23 -19.43 -7.10 -17.01
C ASP A 23 -18.55 -6.48 -18.10
N GLU A 24 -17.37 -5.94 -17.73
CA GLU A 24 -16.34 -5.41 -18.63
C GLU A 24 -15.42 -6.51 -19.22
N GLU A 25 -15.71 -7.79 -18.98
CA GLU A 25 -14.85 -8.94 -19.36
C GLU A 25 -13.41 -8.90 -18.78
N GLN A 26 -13.24 -8.12 -17.70
CA GLN A 26 -11.96 -7.97 -16.99
C GLN A 26 -11.91 -8.79 -15.70
N GLY A 27 -12.87 -9.68 -15.49
CA GLY A 27 -12.96 -10.52 -14.33
C GLY A 27 -14.02 -11.58 -14.45
N LYS A 28 -14.09 -12.46 -13.48
CA LYS A 28 -15.12 -13.50 -13.35
C LYS A 28 -15.36 -13.90 -11.90
N VAL A 29 -16.52 -14.46 -11.61
CA VAL A 29 -16.79 -15.12 -10.35
C VAL A 29 -16.08 -16.46 -10.34
N LEU A 30 -15.26 -16.74 -9.31
CA LEU A 30 -14.57 -18.02 -9.15
C LEU A 30 -15.29 -18.98 -8.21
N LEU A 31 -15.87 -18.44 -7.16
CA LEU A 31 -16.43 -19.23 -6.06
C LEU A 31 -17.46 -18.39 -5.31
N SER A 32 -18.52 -19.03 -4.86
CA SER A 32 -19.46 -18.52 -3.87
C SER A 32 -19.52 -19.47 -2.67
N ASN A 33 -19.79 -18.94 -1.48
CA ASN A 33 -20.02 -19.74 -0.28
C ASN A 33 -21.30 -19.25 0.41
N ARG A 34 -22.22 -20.17 0.71
CA ARG A 34 -23.54 -19.86 1.31
C ARG A 34 -24.33 -18.84 0.52
N MET A 35 -24.22 -18.86 -0.80
CA MET A 35 -24.96 -17.99 -1.73
C MET A 35 -25.91 -18.85 -2.56
N PHE A 36 -27.05 -18.28 -2.95
CA PHE A 36 -27.93 -18.95 -3.91
C PHE A 36 -27.30 -18.87 -5.30
N GLU A 37 -27.03 -20.03 -5.87
CA GLU A 37 -26.61 -20.14 -7.26
C GLU A 37 -27.85 -20.08 -8.15
N SER A 38 -27.82 -19.30 -9.22
CA SER A 38 -28.85 -19.36 -10.25
C SER A 38 -28.57 -20.55 -11.16
N GLU A 39 -29.62 -21.14 -11.76
CA GLU A 39 -29.52 -22.29 -12.66
C GLU A 39 -28.59 -22.05 -13.86
N ASP A 40 -28.43 -20.79 -14.26
CA ASP A 40 -27.56 -20.34 -15.35
C ASP A 40 -26.14 -19.98 -14.90
N GLY A 41 -25.81 -20.17 -13.61
CA GLY A 41 -24.50 -19.82 -13.05
C GLY A 41 -24.21 -18.32 -12.95
N ASN A 42 -25.19 -17.47 -13.27
CA ASN A 42 -25.03 -16.02 -13.20
C ASN A 42 -25.38 -15.47 -11.82
N PHE A 43 -24.55 -14.55 -11.32
CA PHE A 43 -24.75 -13.87 -10.04
C PHE A 43 -25.24 -12.44 -10.28
N SER A 44 -26.52 -12.17 -10.05
CA SER A 44 -27.00 -10.80 -10.04
C SER A 44 -26.69 -10.14 -8.70
N ILE A 45 -26.27 -8.87 -8.72
CA ILE A 45 -25.98 -8.08 -7.49
C ILE A 45 -27.17 -8.13 -6.52
N ARG A 46 -28.39 -8.01 -7.05
CA ARG A 46 -29.62 -8.05 -6.24
C ARG A 46 -29.74 -9.36 -5.46
N ARG A 47 -29.59 -10.50 -6.12
CA ARG A 47 -29.67 -11.82 -5.46
C ARG A 47 -28.54 -12.02 -4.46
N CYS A 48 -27.33 -11.56 -4.80
CA CYS A 48 -26.21 -11.58 -3.85
C CYS A 48 -26.54 -10.76 -2.60
N MET A 49 -27.10 -9.56 -2.74
CA MET A 49 -27.53 -8.74 -1.60
C MET A 49 -28.59 -9.44 -0.76
N GLU A 50 -29.62 -10.01 -1.36
CA GLU A 50 -30.66 -10.79 -0.67
C GLU A 50 -30.06 -11.95 0.15
N CYS A 51 -29.06 -12.67 -0.41
CA CYS A 51 -28.35 -13.72 0.32
C CYS A 51 -27.57 -13.18 1.53
N PHE A 52 -26.85 -12.08 1.38
CA PHE A 52 -26.12 -11.46 2.48
C PHE A 52 -27.05 -10.91 3.56
N ASP A 53 -28.16 -10.28 3.16
CA ASP A 53 -29.13 -9.69 4.07
C ASP A 53 -29.81 -10.74 4.97
N MET A 54 -29.98 -11.99 4.49
CA MET A 54 -30.48 -13.09 5.32
C MET A 54 -29.52 -13.47 6.47
N HIS A 55 -28.26 -13.11 6.37
CA HIS A 55 -27.23 -13.34 7.39
C HIS A 55 -26.92 -12.09 8.24
N LEU A 56 -27.60 -10.98 7.96
CA LEU A 56 -27.44 -9.73 8.70
C LEU A 56 -28.66 -9.49 9.61
N PRO A 57 -28.53 -9.56 10.94
CA PRO A 57 -29.61 -9.25 11.85
C PRO A 57 -30.12 -7.81 11.70
N ALA A 58 -31.42 -7.62 11.87
CA ALA A 58 -32.07 -6.30 11.73
C ALA A 58 -31.58 -5.28 12.77
N ASP A 59 -31.13 -5.73 13.94
CA ASP A 59 -30.65 -4.91 15.06
C ASP A 59 -29.12 -4.84 15.12
N LEU A 60 -28.44 -4.96 13.98
CA LEU A 60 -27.01 -5.01 13.87
C LEU A 60 -26.33 -3.76 14.47
N LYS A 61 -25.46 -3.96 15.49
CA LYS A 61 -24.71 -2.89 16.17
C LYS A 61 -23.39 -2.55 15.47
N THR A 62 -22.91 -3.39 14.57
CA THR A 62 -21.63 -3.21 13.87
C THR A 62 -21.78 -2.19 12.75
N GLU A 63 -21.16 -1.01 12.87
CA GLU A 63 -21.26 0.08 11.89
C GLU A 63 -20.67 -0.27 10.50
N LYS A 64 -19.67 -1.16 10.46
CA LYS A 64 -18.98 -1.58 9.23
C LYS A 64 -19.00 -3.10 9.11
N PRO A 65 -20.15 -3.68 8.78
CA PRO A 65 -20.32 -5.14 8.75
C PRO A 65 -19.70 -5.81 7.52
N ILE A 66 -19.31 -5.06 6.50
CA ILE A 66 -18.78 -5.62 5.26
C ILE A 66 -17.25 -5.67 5.30
N ILE A 67 -16.70 -6.78 4.83
CA ILE A 67 -15.27 -6.96 4.61
C ILE A 67 -14.99 -7.21 3.13
N HIS A 68 -13.98 -6.54 2.61
CA HIS A 68 -13.48 -6.72 1.26
C HIS A 68 -11.98 -7.01 1.34
N ILE A 69 -11.58 -8.17 0.83
CA ILE A 69 -10.21 -8.66 0.88
C ILE A 69 -9.71 -8.80 -0.54
N SER A 70 -8.51 -8.30 -0.84
CA SER A 70 -7.81 -8.66 -2.08
C SER A 70 -6.60 -9.53 -1.77
N LEU A 71 -6.46 -10.65 -2.47
CA LEU A 71 -5.28 -11.51 -2.42
C LEU A 71 -4.52 -11.36 -3.72
N ASN A 72 -3.25 -10.98 -3.61
CA ASN A 72 -2.39 -10.64 -4.72
C ASN A 72 -1.17 -11.58 -4.71
N PRO A 73 -1.15 -12.64 -5.52
CA PRO A 73 0.01 -13.50 -5.73
C PRO A 73 1.20 -12.72 -6.30
N HIS A 74 2.39 -13.33 -6.30
CA HIS A 74 3.53 -12.73 -6.99
C HIS A 74 3.26 -12.66 -8.49
N PRO A 75 3.73 -11.64 -9.23
CA PRO A 75 3.51 -11.54 -10.68
C PRO A 75 4.00 -12.74 -11.47
N ASP A 76 5.03 -13.43 -10.99
CA ASP A 76 5.60 -14.61 -11.64
C ASP A 76 4.82 -15.91 -11.33
N ASP A 77 3.84 -15.86 -10.44
CA ASP A 77 3.00 -17.02 -10.13
C ASP A 77 1.88 -17.15 -11.18
N VAL A 78 1.87 -18.28 -11.88
CA VAL A 78 0.80 -18.63 -12.83
C VAL A 78 -0.13 -19.62 -12.13
N LEU A 79 -1.31 -19.13 -11.75
CA LEU A 79 -2.31 -19.91 -11.00
C LEU A 79 -3.55 -20.17 -11.87
N SER A 80 -4.03 -21.41 -11.84
CA SER A 80 -5.32 -21.75 -12.42
C SER A 80 -6.48 -21.17 -11.58
N ASP A 81 -7.67 -21.11 -12.16
CA ASP A 81 -8.86 -20.63 -11.44
C ASP A 81 -9.20 -21.53 -10.25
N SER A 82 -9.04 -22.84 -10.39
CA SER A 82 -9.23 -23.80 -9.29
C SER A 82 -8.25 -23.52 -8.14
N GLN A 83 -6.97 -23.30 -8.44
CA GLN A 83 -5.98 -22.97 -7.41
C GLN A 83 -6.29 -21.64 -6.71
N LEU A 84 -6.74 -20.62 -7.46
CA LEU A 84 -7.16 -19.35 -6.88
C LEU A 84 -8.40 -19.51 -5.97
N ALA A 85 -9.37 -20.32 -6.38
CA ALA A 85 -10.55 -20.63 -5.57
C ALA A 85 -10.18 -21.39 -4.29
N ASP A 86 -9.31 -22.40 -4.37
CA ASP A 86 -8.83 -23.16 -3.21
C ASP A 86 -8.07 -22.25 -2.22
N ILE A 87 -7.20 -21.38 -2.73
CA ILE A 87 -6.46 -20.39 -1.94
C ILE A 87 -7.43 -19.44 -1.22
N ALA A 88 -8.46 -18.96 -1.92
CA ALA A 88 -9.46 -18.08 -1.32
C ALA A 88 -10.22 -18.77 -0.19
N LYS A 89 -10.70 -20.00 -0.43
CA LYS A 89 -11.41 -20.80 0.55
C LYS A 89 -10.56 -21.05 1.79
N GLU A 90 -9.35 -21.53 1.61
CA GLU A 90 -8.44 -21.81 2.73
C GLU A 90 -8.05 -20.55 3.50
N TYR A 91 -7.87 -19.43 2.79
CA TYR A 91 -7.61 -18.14 3.42
C TYR A 91 -8.77 -17.70 4.31
N MET A 92 -10.02 -17.83 3.81
CA MET A 92 -11.23 -17.48 4.57
C MET A 92 -11.41 -18.39 5.79
N ASP A 93 -11.20 -19.69 5.64
CA ASP A 93 -11.26 -20.67 6.74
C ASP A 93 -10.26 -20.31 7.85
N LYS A 94 -9.00 -20.11 7.51
CA LYS A 94 -7.92 -19.79 8.46
C LYS A 94 -8.10 -18.40 9.11
N LEU A 95 -8.67 -17.45 8.40
CA LEU A 95 -8.94 -16.11 8.96
C LEU A 95 -10.12 -16.12 9.93
N GLY A 96 -10.95 -17.17 9.89
CA GLY A 96 -12.14 -17.34 10.73
C GLY A 96 -13.45 -16.94 10.05
N TYR A 97 -13.45 -16.82 8.73
CA TYR A 97 -14.61 -16.45 7.92
C TYR A 97 -15.15 -17.62 7.06
N GLY A 98 -14.68 -18.84 7.26
CA GLY A 98 -15.08 -20.00 6.44
C GLY A 98 -16.58 -20.30 6.45
N ASN A 99 -17.26 -20.03 7.56
CA ASN A 99 -18.71 -20.20 7.69
C ASN A 99 -19.52 -18.98 7.27
N GLN A 100 -18.87 -17.93 6.76
CA GLN A 100 -19.57 -16.74 6.32
C GLN A 100 -20.07 -16.87 4.88
N PRO A 101 -21.15 -16.16 4.48
CA PRO A 101 -21.44 -15.96 3.08
C PRO A 101 -20.34 -15.14 2.45
N TYR A 102 -19.82 -15.54 1.30
CA TYR A 102 -18.86 -14.73 0.55
C TYR A 102 -18.88 -15.02 -0.94
N MET A 103 -18.47 -14.03 -1.71
CA MET A 103 -18.23 -14.10 -3.14
C MET A 103 -16.73 -13.90 -3.42
N VAL A 104 -16.19 -14.70 -4.34
CA VAL A 104 -14.80 -14.59 -4.79
C VAL A 104 -14.77 -14.25 -6.26
N TYR A 105 -14.13 -13.13 -6.59
CA TYR A 105 -13.95 -12.62 -7.94
C TYR A 105 -12.48 -12.69 -8.35
N LYS A 106 -12.20 -13.15 -9.54
CA LYS A 106 -10.88 -12.97 -10.19
C LYS A 106 -10.93 -11.69 -11.02
N HIS A 107 -9.89 -10.87 -10.91
CA HIS A 107 -9.67 -9.70 -11.75
C HIS A 107 -8.46 -9.90 -12.64
N GLU A 108 -8.57 -9.45 -13.89
CA GLU A 108 -7.59 -9.55 -14.97
C GLU A 108 -7.27 -8.17 -15.59
N ASP A 109 -7.68 -7.09 -14.92
CA ASP A 109 -7.51 -5.70 -15.35
C ASP A 109 -6.07 -5.18 -15.26
N ILE A 110 -5.17 -5.95 -14.67
CA ILE A 110 -3.74 -5.66 -14.59
C ILE A 110 -2.94 -6.90 -15.02
N ALA A 111 -1.65 -6.73 -15.32
CA ALA A 111 -0.76 -7.79 -15.81
C ALA A 111 -0.66 -9.05 -14.91
N ARG A 112 -1.11 -8.97 -13.66
CA ARG A 112 -1.16 -10.12 -12.73
C ARG A 112 -2.60 -10.44 -12.34
N HIS A 113 -2.93 -11.72 -12.31
CA HIS A 113 -4.20 -12.17 -11.77
C HIS A 113 -4.26 -11.94 -10.25
N HIS A 114 -5.37 -11.44 -9.77
CA HIS A 114 -5.61 -11.26 -8.35
C HIS A 114 -7.09 -11.52 -8.04
N ILE A 115 -7.37 -11.85 -6.78
CA ILE A 115 -8.73 -12.16 -6.38
C ILE A 115 -9.25 -11.17 -5.34
N HIS A 116 -10.53 -10.91 -5.41
CA HIS A 116 -11.28 -10.11 -4.48
C HIS A 116 -12.34 -10.95 -3.80
N ILE A 117 -12.44 -10.85 -2.48
CA ILE A 117 -13.41 -11.57 -1.66
C ILE A 117 -14.29 -10.54 -0.96
N VAL A 118 -15.59 -10.64 -1.16
CA VAL A 118 -16.58 -9.82 -0.44
C VAL A 118 -17.32 -10.71 0.54
N SER A 119 -17.38 -10.33 1.81
CA SER A 119 -18.03 -11.08 2.88
C SER A 119 -18.57 -10.15 3.97
N ILE A 120 -19.18 -10.72 5.00
CA ILE A 120 -19.64 -10.02 6.19
C ILE A 120 -18.80 -10.37 7.42
N ARG A 121 -18.68 -9.41 8.36
CA ARG A 121 -17.84 -9.52 9.57
C ARG A 121 -18.61 -9.91 10.83
N VAL A 122 -19.83 -10.32 10.69
CA VAL A 122 -20.70 -10.73 11.80
C VAL A 122 -21.25 -12.10 11.53
N ASP A 123 -21.40 -12.89 12.57
CA ASP A 123 -22.07 -14.20 12.49
C ASP A 123 -23.60 -14.04 12.46
N ASP A 124 -24.32 -15.12 12.31
CA ASP A 124 -25.80 -15.14 12.23
C ASP A 124 -26.49 -14.62 13.51
N THR A 125 -25.75 -14.40 14.61
CA THR A 125 -26.21 -13.75 15.84
C THR A 125 -25.90 -12.27 15.91
N GLY A 126 -25.28 -11.69 14.89
CA GLY A 126 -24.84 -10.29 14.85
C GLY A 126 -23.55 -10.01 15.61
N LYS A 127 -22.92 -11.02 16.19
CA LYS A 127 -21.64 -10.90 16.87
C LYS A 127 -20.51 -10.76 15.87
N LYS A 128 -19.67 -9.74 16.08
CA LYS A 128 -18.51 -9.51 15.22
C LYS A 128 -17.51 -10.66 15.31
N ILE A 129 -17.07 -11.17 14.15
CA ILE A 129 -15.98 -12.14 14.05
C ILE A 129 -14.70 -11.53 14.59
N ASN A 130 -13.88 -12.36 15.24
CA ASN A 130 -12.66 -11.90 15.89
C ASN A 130 -11.69 -11.27 14.89
N ASP A 131 -11.53 -9.96 14.99
CA ASP A 131 -10.61 -9.14 14.17
C ASP A 131 -9.33 -8.72 14.93
N LYS A 132 -9.10 -9.24 16.14
CA LYS A 132 -7.87 -8.96 16.89
C LYS A 132 -6.66 -9.46 16.11
N PHE A 133 -5.71 -8.54 15.91
CA PHE A 133 -4.49 -8.82 15.14
C PHE A 133 -4.73 -9.38 13.73
N GLU A 134 -5.88 -9.05 13.12
CA GLU A 134 -6.32 -9.58 11.81
C GLU A 134 -5.23 -9.44 10.73
N HIS A 135 -4.55 -8.28 10.66
CA HIS A 135 -3.47 -8.08 9.70
C HIS A 135 -2.24 -8.97 9.95
N ILE A 136 -1.93 -9.28 11.23
CA ILE A 136 -0.83 -10.17 11.58
C ILE A 136 -1.19 -11.61 11.21
N ARG A 137 -2.41 -12.06 11.57
CA ARG A 137 -2.93 -13.38 11.19
C ARG A 137 -2.99 -13.54 9.67
N SER A 138 -3.54 -12.55 8.99
CA SER A 138 -3.61 -12.52 7.53
C SER A 138 -2.23 -12.67 6.88
N LYS A 139 -1.23 -11.97 7.41
CA LYS A 139 0.15 -12.09 6.93
C LYS A 139 0.72 -13.50 7.15
N GLN A 140 0.47 -14.10 8.30
CA GLN A 140 0.90 -15.47 8.59
C GLN A 140 0.21 -16.47 7.65
N ILE A 141 -1.11 -16.35 7.46
CA ILE A 141 -1.88 -17.19 6.54
C ILE A 141 -1.33 -17.09 5.11
N THR A 142 -1.04 -15.88 4.62
CA THR A 142 -0.47 -15.73 3.27
C THR A 142 0.90 -16.40 3.12
N ARG A 143 1.74 -16.44 4.18
CA ARG A 143 3.02 -17.18 4.16
C ARG A 143 2.80 -18.68 4.11
N GLU A 144 1.86 -19.21 4.91
CA GLU A 144 1.50 -20.62 4.92
C GLU A 144 0.97 -21.07 3.55
N LEU A 145 0.11 -20.24 2.92
CA LEU A 145 -0.42 -20.52 1.59
C LEU A 145 0.68 -20.45 0.51
N GLU A 146 1.59 -19.48 0.56
CA GLU A 146 2.74 -19.45 -0.35
C GLU A 146 3.56 -20.72 -0.26
N GLN A 147 3.86 -21.19 0.95
CA GLN A 147 4.61 -22.43 1.15
C GLN A 147 3.85 -23.66 0.64
N LYS A 148 2.55 -23.78 0.97
CA LYS A 148 1.72 -24.91 0.59
C LYS A 148 1.55 -25.05 -0.92
N TYR A 149 1.34 -23.93 -1.62
CA TYR A 149 1.10 -23.88 -3.06
C TYR A 149 2.37 -23.67 -3.90
N GLY A 150 3.56 -23.61 -3.26
CA GLY A 150 4.84 -23.42 -3.93
C GLY A 150 4.98 -22.07 -4.61
N LEU A 151 4.37 -21.02 -4.05
CA LEU A 151 4.34 -19.67 -4.64
C LEU A 151 5.56 -18.84 -4.25
N HIS A 152 5.89 -17.87 -5.10
CA HIS A 152 6.91 -16.89 -4.80
C HIS A 152 6.48 -15.96 -3.65
N PRO A 153 7.37 -15.62 -2.71
CA PRO A 153 7.08 -14.63 -1.69
C PRO A 153 6.77 -13.28 -2.32
N ALA A 154 5.52 -12.84 -2.21
CA ALA A 154 5.07 -11.55 -2.79
C ALA A 154 5.28 -10.35 -1.88
N GLU A 155 5.86 -10.52 -0.69
CA GLU A 155 6.32 -9.37 0.08
C GLU A 155 7.41 -8.65 -0.73
N LYS A 156 7.30 -7.33 -0.82
CA LYS A 156 8.45 -6.54 -1.24
C LYS A 156 9.63 -6.99 -0.37
N LYS A 157 10.65 -7.60 -0.97
CA LYS A 157 11.95 -7.70 -0.35
C LYS A 157 12.18 -6.34 0.28
N GLN A 158 12.42 -6.27 1.60
CA GLN A 158 12.91 -5.03 2.19
C GLN A 158 14.02 -4.60 1.25
N ALA A 159 13.86 -3.42 0.67
CA ALA A 159 14.70 -2.97 -0.41
C ALA A 159 16.17 -2.93 0.07
N THR A 160 16.87 -4.06 -0.06
CA THR A 160 18.33 -4.11 -0.13
C THR A 160 18.77 -3.61 -1.51
N ASP A 161 17.92 -3.69 -2.53
CA ASP A 161 18.08 -2.95 -3.75
C ASP A 161 17.59 -1.52 -3.51
N ARG A 162 18.52 -0.62 -3.26
CA ARG A 162 18.26 0.81 -3.34
C ARG A 162 17.61 1.04 -4.70
N PRO A 163 16.39 1.62 -4.77
CA PRO A 163 15.76 1.86 -6.06
C PRO A 163 16.76 2.63 -6.91
N GLU A 164 17.02 2.16 -8.12
CA GLU A 164 17.90 2.83 -9.05
C GLU A 164 17.39 4.26 -9.21
N LEU A 165 18.22 5.22 -8.76
CA LEU A 165 17.85 6.62 -8.78
C LEU A 165 17.89 7.10 -10.23
N LYS A 166 16.71 7.28 -10.80
CA LYS A 166 16.53 7.80 -12.19
C LYS A 166 16.12 9.26 -12.11
N LYS A 167 16.62 10.04 -13.07
CA LYS A 167 16.13 11.40 -13.29
C LYS A 167 14.65 11.35 -13.67
N VAL A 168 13.88 12.29 -13.15
CA VAL A 168 12.48 12.45 -13.54
C VAL A 168 12.43 12.92 -15.00
N ASP A 169 11.70 12.17 -15.82
CA ASP A 169 11.39 12.54 -17.19
C ASP A 169 9.91 12.92 -17.29
N TYR A 170 9.65 14.21 -17.38
CA TYR A 170 8.29 14.75 -17.45
C TYR A 170 7.55 14.38 -18.74
N ARG A 171 8.27 13.91 -19.78
CA ARG A 171 7.71 13.49 -21.07
C ARG A 171 7.28 12.03 -21.08
N ALA A 172 7.85 11.21 -20.22
CA ALA A 172 7.59 9.75 -20.18
C ALA A 172 6.26 9.36 -19.50
N GLY A 173 5.42 10.33 -19.10
CA GLY A 173 4.15 10.06 -18.39
C GLY A 173 4.33 9.71 -16.93
N ASP A 174 3.22 9.57 -16.19
CA ASP A 174 3.15 9.29 -14.74
C ASP A 174 4.19 10.06 -13.90
N VAL A 175 4.29 11.35 -14.14
CA VAL A 175 5.24 12.27 -13.46
C VAL A 175 5.09 12.20 -11.95
N LYS A 176 3.86 12.03 -11.45
CA LYS A 176 3.59 11.92 -10.01
C LYS A 176 4.28 10.71 -9.39
N HIS A 177 4.21 9.55 -10.05
CA HIS A 177 4.85 8.33 -9.55
C HIS A 177 6.38 8.43 -9.63
N GLN A 178 6.92 8.97 -10.72
CA GLN A 178 8.35 9.23 -10.85
C GLN A 178 8.86 10.16 -9.75
N LEU A 179 8.20 11.33 -9.51
CA LEU A 179 8.52 12.24 -8.42
C LEU A 179 8.46 11.55 -7.06
N SER A 180 7.39 10.78 -6.78
CA SER A 180 7.22 10.07 -5.52
C SER A 180 8.38 9.10 -5.26
N ASN A 181 8.78 8.32 -6.26
CA ASN A 181 9.87 7.34 -6.14
C ASN A 181 11.21 8.03 -5.94
N THR A 182 11.54 9.02 -6.78
CA THR A 182 12.81 9.75 -6.72
C THR A 182 12.96 10.49 -5.40
N VAL A 183 11.97 11.26 -4.96
CA VAL A 183 12.02 12.04 -3.72
C VAL A 183 12.16 11.13 -2.48
N LYS A 184 11.41 10.01 -2.42
CA LYS A 184 11.53 9.03 -1.34
C LYS A 184 12.88 8.34 -1.32
N ALA A 185 13.40 7.95 -2.48
CA ALA A 185 14.69 7.29 -2.61
C ALA A 185 15.81 8.23 -2.16
N LEU A 186 15.79 9.51 -2.57
CA LEU A 186 16.77 10.50 -2.16
C LEU A 186 16.71 10.78 -0.66
N ALA A 187 15.52 10.98 -0.09
CA ALA A 187 15.35 11.20 1.34
C ALA A 187 15.80 9.99 2.20
N SER A 188 15.71 8.77 1.68
CA SER A 188 16.16 7.56 2.41
C SER A 188 17.64 7.24 2.24
N SER A 189 18.24 7.58 1.10
CA SER A 189 19.60 7.17 0.74
C SER A 189 20.67 8.19 1.06
N TYR A 190 20.31 9.47 1.12
CA TYR A 190 21.27 10.56 1.33
C TYR A 190 21.03 11.26 2.66
N ARG A 191 22.12 11.88 3.16
CA ARG A 191 22.11 12.73 4.34
C ARG A 191 22.34 14.16 3.90
N PHE A 192 21.51 15.07 4.39
CA PHE A 192 21.61 16.50 4.14
C PHE A 192 21.31 17.27 5.42
N GLN A 193 22.00 18.37 5.65
CA GLN A 193 21.96 19.15 6.88
C GLN A 193 21.09 20.40 6.77
N SER A 194 20.64 20.73 5.56
CA SER A 194 19.79 21.90 5.30
C SER A 194 18.79 21.61 4.18
N PHE A 195 17.72 22.40 4.15
CA PHE A 195 16.77 22.33 3.04
C PHE A 195 17.40 22.77 1.71
N THR A 196 18.42 23.66 1.76
CA THR A 196 19.19 24.08 0.58
C THR A 196 19.98 22.92 -0.01
N GLU A 197 20.66 22.11 0.82
CA GLU A 197 21.34 20.90 0.37
C GLU A 197 20.36 19.88 -0.22
N TYR A 198 19.19 19.74 0.42
CA TYR A 198 18.13 18.85 -0.09
C TYR A 198 17.65 19.30 -1.47
N LYS A 199 17.41 20.61 -1.67
CA LYS A 199 17.04 21.15 -2.99
C LYS A 199 18.13 20.93 -4.04
N ALA A 200 19.40 21.15 -3.69
CA ALA A 200 20.52 20.88 -4.59
C ALA A 200 20.61 19.40 -4.99
N LEU A 201 20.39 18.48 -4.04
CA LEU A 201 20.34 17.06 -4.32
C LEU A 201 19.19 16.70 -5.27
N LEU A 202 18.01 17.24 -5.05
CA LEU A 202 16.83 17.01 -5.89
C LEU A 202 17.01 17.53 -7.31
N SER A 203 17.69 18.67 -7.48
CA SER A 203 17.90 19.27 -8.81
C SER A 203 18.73 18.40 -9.75
N ILE A 204 19.64 17.57 -9.21
CA ILE A 204 20.40 16.56 -10.00
C ILE A 204 19.48 15.56 -10.70
N TYR A 205 18.30 15.34 -10.13
CA TYR A 205 17.31 14.36 -10.61
C TYR A 205 16.07 15.00 -11.25
N ASN A 206 16.21 16.23 -11.74
CA ASN A 206 15.13 16.98 -12.40
C ASN A 206 13.91 17.18 -11.48
N VAL A 207 14.16 17.45 -10.21
CA VAL A 207 13.13 17.74 -9.21
C VAL A 207 13.44 19.05 -8.51
N GLN A 208 12.45 19.90 -8.38
CA GLN A 208 12.49 21.12 -7.57
C GLN A 208 11.55 20.98 -6.38
N ALA A 209 12.01 21.41 -5.19
CA ALA A 209 11.21 21.47 -3.97
C ALA A 209 11.11 22.89 -3.46
N GLU A 210 9.91 23.27 -3.00
CA GLU A 210 9.63 24.59 -2.42
C GLU A 210 8.86 24.43 -1.12
N GLU A 211 9.28 25.17 -0.09
CA GLU A 211 8.50 25.30 1.13
C GLU A 211 7.31 26.23 0.91
N VAL A 212 6.15 25.78 1.37
CA VAL A 212 4.90 26.56 1.31
C VAL A 212 4.40 26.76 2.73
N LYS A 213 4.12 27.98 3.08
CA LYS A 213 3.48 28.36 4.33
C LYS A 213 2.04 28.80 4.05
N GLY A 214 1.13 28.42 4.90
CA GLY A 214 -0.27 28.80 4.76
C GLY A 214 -1.02 28.68 6.07
N GLU A 215 -2.31 28.96 6.03
CA GLU A 215 -3.21 28.84 7.17
C GLU A 215 -4.46 28.07 6.73
N VAL A 216 -4.92 27.14 7.56
CA VAL A 216 -6.18 26.40 7.37
C VAL A 216 -6.95 26.42 8.68
N ASN A 217 -8.17 26.95 8.65
CA ASN A 217 -9.05 27.08 9.81
C ASN A 217 -8.36 27.79 11.01
N GLY A 218 -7.63 28.89 10.75
CA GLY A 218 -6.93 29.67 11.77
C GLY A 218 -5.65 29.00 12.30
N LYS A 219 -5.20 27.87 11.72
CA LYS A 219 -3.97 27.17 12.12
C LYS A 219 -2.92 27.28 11.04
N PRO A 220 -1.73 27.80 11.37
CA PRO A 220 -0.63 27.87 10.41
C PRO A 220 -0.11 26.46 10.08
N TYR A 221 0.22 26.25 8.81
CA TYR A 221 0.87 25.02 8.38
C TYR A 221 2.10 25.31 7.53
N ASN A 222 3.06 24.39 7.58
CA ASN A 222 4.21 24.35 6.68
C ASN A 222 4.08 23.12 5.78
N GLY A 223 4.33 23.30 4.50
CA GLY A 223 4.27 22.24 3.51
C GLY A 223 5.47 22.25 2.57
N ILE A 224 5.59 21.21 1.77
CA ILE A 224 6.53 21.16 0.64
C ILE A 224 5.72 20.82 -0.60
N VAL A 225 6.02 21.51 -1.71
CA VAL A 225 5.57 21.16 -3.04
C VAL A 225 6.77 20.72 -3.89
N TYR A 226 6.55 19.73 -4.75
CA TYR A 226 7.56 19.17 -5.63
C TYR A 226 7.13 19.36 -7.08
N SER A 227 8.04 19.81 -7.93
CA SER A 227 7.82 20.00 -9.36
C SER A 227 8.85 19.20 -10.16
N ALA A 228 8.45 18.60 -11.26
CA ALA A 228 9.39 18.09 -12.23
C ALA A 228 10.04 19.28 -12.96
N THR A 229 11.32 19.15 -13.34
CA THR A 229 12.03 20.14 -14.14
C THR A 229 12.58 19.49 -15.40
N ASN A 230 12.91 20.34 -16.40
CA ASN A 230 13.76 19.93 -17.50
C ASN A 230 15.25 19.99 -17.09
N ASP A 231 16.15 19.60 -17.97
CA ASP A 231 17.60 19.61 -17.72
C ASP A 231 18.19 21.04 -17.50
N LYS A 232 17.42 22.09 -17.82
CA LYS A 232 17.77 23.49 -17.52
C LYS A 232 17.26 23.96 -16.16
N GLY A 233 16.55 23.12 -15.42
CA GLY A 233 15.94 23.44 -14.14
C GLY A 233 14.60 24.19 -14.21
N GLU A 234 14.02 24.34 -15.40
CA GLU A 234 12.73 25.00 -15.59
C GLU A 234 11.58 24.02 -15.24
N LYS A 235 10.63 24.50 -14.46
CA LYS A 235 9.47 23.70 -14.02
C LYS A 235 8.63 23.23 -15.18
N GLN A 236 8.19 21.97 -15.10
CA GLN A 236 7.34 21.33 -16.09
C GLN A 236 6.07 20.81 -15.42
N GLY A 237 4.92 21.23 -15.92
CA GLY A 237 3.61 20.86 -15.39
C GLY A 237 3.27 21.46 -14.03
N ASN A 238 2.25 20.94 -13.37
CA ASN A 238 1.76 21.43 -12.08
C ASN A 238 2.57 20.83 -10.92
N PRO A 239 2.83 21.62 -9.85
CA PRO A 239 3.50 21.14 -8.66
C PRO A 239 2.62 20.15 -7.89
N PHE A 240 3.23 19.16 -7.25
CA PHE A 240 2.57 18.17 -6.40
C PHE A 240 2.81 18.48 -4.93
N LYS A 241 1.72 18.50 -4.15
CA LYS A 241 1.82 18.61 -2.68
C LYS A 241 2.53 17.37 -2.12
N SER A 242 3.42 17.54 -1.17
CA SER A 242 4.14 16.43 -0.50
C SER A 242 3.20 15.37 0.07
N SER A 243 2.01 15.76 0.56
CA SER A 243 0.98 14.85 1.06
C SER A 243 0.47 13.86 0.01
N SER A 244 0.48 14.24 -1.28
CA SER A 244 0.09 13.36 -2.39
C SER A 244 1.20 12.40 -2.83
N LEU A 245 2.45 12.64 -2.43
CA LEU A 245 3.60 11.79 -2.73
C LEU A 245 3.93 10.82 -1.58
N GLY A 246 3.59 11.17 -0.35
CA GLY A 246 3.73 10.31 0.82
C GLY A 246 4.19 11.03 2.09
N LYS A 247 3.90 10.42 3.24
CA LYS A 247 4.19 11.00 4.57
C LYS A 247 5.69 11.21 4.83
N SER A 248 6.56 10.37 4.25
CA SER A 248 8.02 10.40 4.46
C SER A 248 8.73 11.59 3.81
N VAL A 249 8.07 12.29 2.91
CA VAL A 249 8.60 13.44 2.16
C VAL A 249 7.86 14.76 2.46
N GLY A 250 7.02 14.74 3.49
CA GLY A 250 6.37 15.95 4.03
C GLY A 250 7.33 16.83 4.81
N TYR A 251 6.93 18.08 5.06
CA TYR A 251 7.74 19.08 5.75
C TYR A 251 8.35 18.57 7.07
N GLU A 252 7.52 18.05 7.97
CA GLU A 252 7.96 17.52 9.27
C GLU A 252 8.94 16.34 9.14
N ALA A 253 8.74 15.48 8.14
CA ALA A 253 9.61 14.33 7.91
C ALA A 253 11.00 14.79 7.41
N ILE A 254 11.05 15.73 6.48
CA ILE A 254 12.28 16.29 5.96
C ILE A 254 13.03 17.08 7.05
N GLN A 255 12.33 17.90 7.85
CA GLN A 255 12.96 18.61 8.97
C GLN A 255 13.57 17.66 10.02
N ARG A 256 12.87 16.56 10.34
CA ARG A 256 13.43 15.52 11.23
C ARG A 256 14.66 14.85 10.62
N HIS A 257 14.65 14.60 9.31
CA HIS A 257 15.79 14.02 8.61
C HIS A 257 17.00 14.93 8.64
N ILE A 258 16.81 16.24 8.40
CA ILE A 258 17.85 17.28 8.49
C ILE A 258 18.48 17.27 9.89
N LYS A 259 17.67 17.37 10.94
CA LYS A 259 18.13 17.37 12.33
C LYS A 259 18.92 16.10 12.68
N LYS A 260 18.44 14.94 12.26
CA LYS A 260 19.12 13.65 12.49
C LYS A 260 20.46 13.59 11.74
N SER A 261 20.48 14.00 10.47
CA SER A 261 21.70 14.00 9.66
C SER A 261 22.77 14.93 10.21
N ALA A 262 22.39 16.13 10.66
CA ALA A 262 23.30 17.09 11.29
C ALA A 262 23.94 16.49 12.57
N LYS A 263 23.14 15.86 13.43
CA LYS A 263 23.62 15.20 14.64
C LYS A 263 24.59 14.05 14.33
N ASP A 264 24.21 13.17 13.40
CA ASP A 264 25.04 12.02 13.00
C ASP A 264 26.41 12.46 12.44
N ILE A 265 26.48 13.59 11.73
CA ILE A 265 27.72 14.12 11.17
C ILE A 265 28.57 14.75 12.28
N GLN A 266 27.97 15.49 13.21
CA GLN A 266 28.69 16.02 14.38
C GLN A 266 29.30 14.90 15.23
N ASP A 267 28.54 13.86 15.51
CA ASP A 267 29.00 12.70 16.29
C ASP A 267 30.15 11.94 15.60
N LYS A 268 30.11 11.83 14.26
CA LYS A 268 31.22 11.25 13.48
C LYS A 268 32.50 12.11 13.56
N ASN A 269 32.36 13.42 13.35
CA ASN A 269 33.48 14.36 13.41
C ASN A 269 34.12 14.39 14.81
N LEU A 270 33.27 14.33 15.85
CA LEU A 270 33.76 14.26 17.23
C LEU A 270 34.56 12.97 17.49
N LYS A 271 34.03 11.82 17.06
CA LYS A 271 34.73 10.52 17.19
C LYS A 271 36.07 10.47 16.42
N GLU A 272 36.09 11.07 15.23
CA GLU A 272 37.34 11.12 14.43
C GLU A 272 38.36 12.08 15.01
N ARG A 273 37.96 13.23 15.56
CA ARG A 273 38.83 14.14 16.34
C ARG A 273 39.41 13.42 17.56
N THR A 274 38.58 12.74 18.36
CA THR A 274 38.99 12.01 19.55
C THR A 274 40.03 10.92 19.18
N ARG A 275 39.79 10.14 18.12
CA ARG A 275 40.74 9.12 17.63
C ARG A 275 42.07 9.72 17.21
N ARG A 276 42.09 10.87 16.54
CA ARG A 276 43.31 11.57 16.13
C ARG A 276 44.11 12.09 17.35
N THR A 277 43.38 12.65 18.36
CA THR A 277 44.03 13.13 19.60
C THR A 277 44.62 12.00 20.39
N VAL A 278 43.91 10.89 20.62
CA VAL A 278 44.41 9.72 21.32
C VAL A 278 45.62 9.08 20.59
N GLY A 279 45.51 8.98 19.25
CA GLY A 279 46.61 8.47 18.42
C GLY A 279 47.87 9.36 18.42
N ALA A 280 47.72 10.67 18.61
CA ALA A 280 48.86 11.59 18.76
C ALA A 280 49.52 11.45 20.15
N VAL A 281 48.72 11.34 21.22
CA VAL A 281 49.22 11.12 22.59
C VAL A 281 49.96 9.78 22.73
N MET A 282 49.45 8.72 22.08
CA MET A 282 50.14 7.40 22.10
C MET A 282 51.43 7.32 21.26
N LYS A 283 51.68 8.29 20.38
CA LYS A 283 52.92 8.38 19.60
C LYS A 283 53.98 9.25 20.26
N SER A 284 53.60 10.00 21.28
CA SER A 284 54.50 10.92 22.04
C SER A 284 54.84 10.39 23.43
N ALA A 285 54.40 9.20 23.81
CA ALA A 285 54.78 8.41 24.97
C ALA A 285 55.60 7.17 24.56
#